data_7ca0cf810abff32c2af46ed16f6ee5ae
#
_entry.id   7ca0cf810abff32c2af46ed16f6ee5ae
#
_cell.length_a   1.000
_cell.length_b   1.000
_cell.length_c   1.000
_cell.angle_alpha   90.00
_cell.angle_beta   90.00
_cell.angle_gamma   90.00
#
_symmetry.space_group_name_H-M   'P 1'
#
loop_
_entity.id
_entity.type
_entity.pdbx_description
1 polymer ?
#
loop_
_entity_poly.entity_id
_entity_poly.type
_entity_poly.pdbx_seq_one_letter_code
_entity_poly.pdbx_strand_id
1 'polypeptide(L)'
;MNYLLHLLLSEPEDDCYVGNLMGDFVKGRLESHAQDFAPAVIRGLKQHRRIDSYAHQSAIFRRSYQRLDRSYGLYRGIMVDLFYDHFAARHWQCFHPLPLPDFAHTIYTILGARIDLPPAFAHVAARMREHNLLVAYTHTQTIERALNHISTRARAPNPLHGAITELLRNYTQLEQDCINFIKASMAWTERQPLWNNAPDEEEPRTKPIVAD
;
A
#
# COMPACT_ATOMS: atom_id res chain seq x y z
N MET A 1 2.33 3.83 -0.88
CA MET A 1 1.41 2.95 -1.65
C MET A 1 0.42 2.32 -0.70
N ASN A 2 -0.62 1.61 -1.21
CA ASN A 2 -1.59 0.96 -0.34
C ASN A 2 -1.23 -0.53 -0.13
N TYR A 3 -2.10 -1.34 0.47
CA TYR A 3 -1.76 -2.65 1.04
C TYR A 3 -1.35 -3.72 0.03
N LEU A 4 -2.09 -3.84 -1.09
CA LEU A 4 -1.89 -4.99 -1.99
C LEU A 4 -0.57 -4.91 -2.76
N LEU A 5 -0.17 -3.72 -3.19
CA LEU A 5 1.12 -3.53 -3.84
C LEU A 5 2.30 -3.74 -2.90
N HIS A 6 2.17 -3.32 -1.63
CA HIS A 6 3.19 -3.61 -0.63
C HIS A 6 3.38 -5.11 -0.42
N LEU A 7 2.29 -5.87 -0.36
CA LEU A 7 2.34 -7.33 -0.25
C LEU A 7 2.95 -7.99 -1.48
N LEU A 8 2.59 -7.53 -2.68
CA LEU A 8 3.11 -8.07 -3.95
C LEU A 8 4.63 -7.88 -4.07
N LEU A 9 5.17 -6.80 -3.51
CA LEU A 9 6.58 -6.45 -3.58
C LEU A 9 7.38 -6.85 -2.33
N SER A 10 6.74 -7.49 -1.35
CA SER A 10 7.38 -7.95 -0.13
C SER A 10 8.17 -9.23 -0.34
N GLU A 11 9.20 -9.47 0.48
CA GLU A 11 9.75 -10.81 0.63
C GLU A 11 8.65 -11.79 1.04
N PRO A 12 8.63 -13.03 0.50
CA PRO A 12 7.60 -14.02 0.80
C PRO A 12 7.88 -14.72 2.14
N GLU A 13 7.85 -13.95 3.22
CA GLU A 13 8.01 -14.39 4.61
C GLU A 13 6.92 -13.73 5.46
N ASP A 14 6.27 -14.51 6.34
CA ASP A 14 5.12 -14.08 7.12
C ASP A 14 5.36 -12.78 7.89
N ASP A 15 6.48 -12.70 8.60
CA ASP A 15 6.86 -11.53 9.37
C ASP A 15 7.19 -10.32 8.49
N CYS A 16 7.74 -10.54 7.29
CA CYS A 16 7.97 -9.47 6.32
C CYS A 16 6.63 -8.91 5.79
N TYR A 17 5.64 -9.76 5.51
CA TYR A 17 4.31 -9.30 5.15
C TYR A 17 3.69 -8.44 6.26
N VAL A 18 3.78 -8.89 7.51
CA VAL A 18 3.27 -8.13 8.67
C VAL A 18 3.95 -6.77 8.77
N GLY A 19 5.30 -6.74 8.75
CA GLY A 19 6.06 -5.50 8.81
C GLY A 19 5.73 -4.54 7.66
N ASN A 20 5.61 -5.07 6.44
CA ASN A 20 5.30 -4.25 5.27
C ASN A 20 3.88 -3.66 5.36
N LEU A 21 2.88 -4.40 5.84
CA LEU A 21 1.52 -3.89 6.01
C LEU A 21 1.39 -2.83 7.10
N MET A 22 2.17 -2.94 8.18
CA MET A 22 2.07 -2.00 9.30
C MET A 22 3.00 -0.79 9.19
N GLY A 23 3.70 -0.60 8.06
CA GLY A 23 4.67 0.47 7.87
C GLY A 23 4.13 1.87 8.11
N ASP A 24 2.89 2.14 7.74
CA ASP A 24 2.22 3.42 7.99
C ASP A 24 1.89 3.67 9.49
N PHE A 25 1.91 2.62 10.31
CA PHE A 25 1.54 2.67 11.73
C PHE A 25 2.76 2.70 12.68
N VAL A 26 3.95 2.38 12.18
CA VAL A 26 5.21 2.41 12.94
C VAL A 26 6.03 3.63 12.52
N LYS A 27 6.04 4.65 13.37
CA LYS A 27 6.70 5.93 13.10
C LYS A 27 8.09 6.01 13.74
N GLY A 28 8.92 6.91 13.24
CA GLY A 28 10.26 7.15 13.77
C GLY A 28 11.31 6.19 13.22
N ARG A 29 12.49 6.16 13.86
CA ARG A 29 13.64 5.36 13.42
C ARG A 29 13.42 3.89 13.77
N LEU A 30 13.67 2.98 12.81
CA LEU A 30 13.43 1.55 13.00
C LEU A 30 14.35 0.92 14.05
N GLU A 31 15.55 1.46 14.24
CA GLU A 31 16.47 1.02 15.27
C GLU A 31 15.87 1.14 16.70
N SER A 32 15.01 2.14 16.90
CA SER A 32 14.31 2.31 18.20
C SER A 32 13.27 1.22 18.47
N HIS A 33 12.84 0.49 17.41
CA HIS A 33 11.87 -0.59 17.49
C HIS A 33 12.49 -2.00 17.45
N ALA A 34 13.83 -2.09 17.47
CA ALA A 34 14.53 -3.38 17.35
C ALA A 34 14.23 -4.36 18.51
N GLN A 35 13.76 -3.86 19.66
CA GLN A 35 13.33 -4.68 20.79
C GLN A 35 11.83 -4.99 20.79
N ASP A 36 11.04 -4.24 20.03
CA ASP A 36 9.58 -4.37 19.99
C ASP A 36 9.14 -5.43 18.97
N PHE A 37 9.95 -5.65 17.90
CA PHE A 37 9.58 -6.49 16.77
C PHE A 37 10.69 -7.48 16.40
N ALA A 38 10.29 -8.65 15.91
CA ALA A 38 11.22 -9.63 15.35
C ALA A 38 12.03 -9.04 14.17
N PRO A 39 13.27 -9.51 13.91
CA PRO A 39 14.11 -9.00 12.83
C PRO A 39 13.43 -9.02 11.45
N ALA A 40 12.63 -10.04 11.14
CA ALA A 40 11.91 -10.14 9.89
C ALA A 40 10.77 -9.12 9.77
N VAL A 41 10.11 -8.75 10.87
CA VAL A 41 9.13 -7.65 10.91
C VAL A 41 9.82 -6.31 10.62
N ILE A 42 10.99 -6.08 11.24
CA ILE A 42 11.81 -4.87 10.94
C ILE A 42 12.21 -4.82 9.47
N ARG A 43 12.59 -5.97 8.87
CA ARG A 43 12.84 -6.02 7.41
C ARG A 43 11.62 -5.59 6.61
N GLY A 44 10.44 -6.10 6.96
CA GLY A 44 9.18 -5.71 6.31
C GLY A 44 8.90 -4.21 6.42
N LEU A 45 9.14 -3.61 7.59
CA LEU A 45 9.03 -2.16 7.79
C LEU A 45 10.02 -1.38 6.90
N LYS A 46 11.28 -1.85 6.77
CA LYS A 46 12.26 -1.27 5.84
C LYS A 46 11.80 -1.38 4.40
N GLN A 47 11.29 -2.54 4.00
CA GLN A 47 10.73 -2.75 2.66
C GLN A 47 9.62 -1.74 2.36
N HIS A 48 8.66 -1.57 3.27
CA HIS A 48 7.59 -0.59 3.12
C HIS A 48 8.13 0.80 2.78
N ARG A 49 9.05 1.33 3.59
CA ARG A 49 9.63 2.67 3.39
C ARG A 49 10.36 2.80 2.06
N ARG A 50 11.13 1.78 1.67
CA ARG A 50 11.85 1.77 0.39
C ARG A 50 10.92 1.68 -0.81
N ILE A 51 9.85 0.90 -0.72
CA ILE A 51 8.83 0.81 -1.76
C ILE A 51 8.14 2.18 -1.93
N ASP A 52 7.80 2.85 -0.83
CA ASP A 52 7.23 4.20 -0.88
C ASP A 52 8.21 5.22 -1.48
N SER A 53 9.49 5.18 -1.07
CA SER A 53 10.53 6.05 -1.65
C SER A 53 10.69 5.81 -3.16
N TYR A 54 10.73 4.55 -3.59
CA TYR A 54 10.79 4.20 -5.00
C TYR A 54 9.57 4.72 -5.77
N ALA A 55 8.36 4.57 -5.22
CA ALA A 55 7.14 5.08 -5.84
C ALA A 55 7.19 6.59 -6.04
N HIS A 56 7.63 7.35 -5.02
CA HIS A 56 7.76 8.81 -5.12
C HIS A 56 8.79 9.27 -6.17
N GLN A 57 9.85 8.50 -6.38
CA GLN A 57 10.88 8.78 -7.39
C GLN A 57 10.48 8.32 -8.80
N SER A 58 9.50 7.42 -8.92
CA SER A 58 9.10 6.83 -10.19
C SER A 58 8.44 7.85 -11.13
N ALA A 59 8.98 7.95 -12.35
CA ALA A 59 8.37 8.75 -13.41
C ALA A 59 6.97 8.23 -13.81
N ILE A 60 6.73 6.90 -13.67
CA ILE A 60 5.44 6.29 -13.99
C ILE A 60 4.40 6.71 -12.94
N PHE A 61 4.73 6.61 -11.65
CA PHE A 61 3.83 7.05 -10.56
C PHE A 61 3.52 8.54 -10.68
N ARG A 62 4.55 9.36 -10.94
CA ARG A 62 4.38 10.81 -11.16
C ARG A 62 3.46 11.11 -12.35
N ARG A 63 3.55 10.34 -13.43
CA ARG A 63 2.64 10.48 -14.59
C ARG A 63 1.20 10.21 -14.20
N SER A 64 0.90 9.14 -13.47
CA SER A 64 -0.43 8.87 -12.94
C SER A 64 -0.94 9.99 -12.04
N TYR A 65 -0.10 10.48 -11.13
CA TYR A 65 -0.42 11.62 -10.30
C TYR A 65 -0.78 12.88 -11.11
N GLN A 66 -0.09 13.13 -12.23
CA GLN A 66 -0.33 14.27 -13.12
C GLN A 66 -1.59 14.14 -13.98
N ARG A 67 -2.13 12.92 -14.18
CA ARG A 67 -3.39 12.69 -14.90
C ARG A 67 -4.60 13.17 -14.11
N LEU A 68 -4.51 13.17 -12.79
CA LEU A 68 -5.62 13.55 -11.92
C LEU A 68 -5.76 15.08 -11.83
N ASP A 69 -6.98 15.55 -11.68
CA ASP A 69 -7.27 16.99 -11.61
C ASP A 69 -6.47 17.65 -10.50
N ARG A 70 -5.93 18.85 -10.79
CA ARG A 70 -5.07 19.60 -9.87
C ARG A 70 -5.80 20.07 -8.61
N SER A 71 -7.13 20.19 -8.67
CA SER A 71 -7.96 20.56 -7.51
C SER A 71 -7.86 19.59 -6.35
N TYR A 72 -7.48 18.31 -6.61
CA TYR A 72 -7.23 17.33 -5.56
C TYR A 72 -5.92 17.56 -4.79
N GLY A 73 -5.06 18.46 -5.23
CA GLY A 73 -3.82 18.83 -4.51
C GLY A 73 -2.96 17.61 -4.16
N LEU A 74 -2.54 17.51 -2.88
CA LEU A 74 -1.74 16.40 -2.37
C LEU A 74 -2.52 15.08 -2.27
N TYR A 75 -3.84 15.12 -2.21
CA TYR A 75 -4.68 13.92 -2.14
C TYR A 75 -4.59 13.03 -3.39
N ARG A 76 -4.07 13.57 -4.50
CA ARG A 76 -3.79 12.76 -5.71
C ARG A 76 -2.86 11.58 -5.43
N GLY A 77 -1.93 11.70 -4.47
CA GLY A 77 -1.07 10.59 -4.04
C GLY A 77 -1.88 9.44 -3.47
N ILE A 78 -2.78 9.73 -2.51
CA ILE A 78 -3.68 8.73 -1.90
C ILE A 78 -4.58 8.09 -2.97
N MET A 79 -5.08 8.89 -3.93
CA MET A 79 -5.91 8.38 -5.01
C MET A 79 -5.14 7.40 -5.89
N VAL A 80 -3.90 7.73 -6.32
CA VAL A 80 -3.07 6.82 -7.13
C VAL A 80 -2.76 5.54 -6.36
N ASP A 81 -2.47 5.62 -5.07
CA ASP A 81 -2.21 4.46 -4.22
C ASP A 81 -3.40 3.48 -4.23
N LEU A 82 -4.62 3.99 -4.01
CA LEU A 82 -5.84 3.17 -4.04
C LEU A 82 -6.16 2.64 -5.44
N PHE A 83 -5.97 3.45 -6.48
CA PHE A 83 -6.21 3.06 -7.87
C PHE A 83 -5.24 1.95 -8.30
N TYR A 84 -4.00 2.01 -7.84
CA TYR A 84 -3.00 0.99 -8.13
C TYR A 84 -3.31 -0.33 -7.42
N ASP A 85 -3.82 -0.32 -6.18
CA ASP A 85 -4.30 -1.53 -5.53
C ASP A 85 -5.49 -2.17 -6.28
N HIS A 86 -6.39 -1.36 -6.83
CA HIS A 86 -7.47 -1.85 -7.69
C HIS A 86 -6.93 -2.58 -8.93
N PHE A 87 -5.99 -1.98 -9.66
CA PHE A 87 -5.43 -2.61 -10.86
C PHE A 87 -4.54 -3.81 -10.52
N ALA A 88 -3.79 -3.76 -9.42
CA ALA A 88 -3.03 -4.90 -8.94
C ALA A 88 -3.94 -6.10 -8.63
N ALA A 89 -5.09 -5.86 -7.98
CA ALA A 89 -6.08 -6.90 -7.70
C ALA A 89 -6.68 -7.49 -9.00
N ARG A 90 -7.01 -6.63 -9.97
CA ARG A 90 -7.59 -7.06 -11.26
C ARG A 90 -6.63 -7.86 -12.13
N HIS A 91 -5.35 -7.52 -12.09
CA HIS A 91 -4.29 -8.16 -12.89
C HIS A 91 -3.40 -9.08 -12.04
N TRP A 92 -3.82 -9.43 -10.84
CA TRP A 92 -3.03 -10.18 -9.86
C TRP A 92 -2.35 -11.41 -10.45
N GLN A 93 -3.09 -12.21 -11.21
CA GLN A 93 -2.59 -13.45 -11.80
C GLN A 93 -1.46 -13.26 -12.82
N CYS A 94 -1.27 -12.03 -13.31
CA CYS A 94 -0.12 -11.69 -14.18
C CYS A 94 1.19 -11.51 -13.40
N PHE A 95 1.11 -11.36 -12.08
CA PHE A 95 2.24 -10.97 -11.24
C PHE A 95 2.53 -11.95 -10.10
N HIS A 96 1.55 -12.78 -9.72
CA HIS A 96 1.68 -13.70 -8.59
C HIS A 96 1.17 -15.10 -8.94
N PRO A 97 1.90 -16.18 -8.54
CA PRO A 97 1.51 -17.55 -8.90
C PRO A 97 0.24 -18.04 -8.21
N LEU A 98 -0.01 -17.61 -6.95
CA LEU A 98 -1.23 -17.98 -6.24
C LEU A 98 -2.40 -17.07 -6.68
N PRO A 99 -3.63 -17.63 -6.82
CA PRO A 99 -4.84 -16.83 -6.98
C PRO A 99 -5.00 -15.80 -5.85
N LEU A 100 -5.52 -14.61 -6.16
CA LEU A 100 -5.69 -13.55 -5.16
C LEU A 100 -6.50 -13.97 -3.92
N PRO A 101 -7.61 -14.75 -4.04
CA PRO A 101 -8.34 -15.23 -2.87
C PRO A 101 -7.50 -16.09 -1.93
N ASP A 102 -6.65 -16.98 -2.47
CA ASP A 102 -5.81 -17.88 -1.70
C ASP A 102 -4.68 -17.11 -1.02
N PHE A 103 -4.07 -16.18 -1.73
CA PHE A 103 -3.07 -15.28 -1.16
C PHE A 103 -3.68 -14.42 -0.03
N ALA A 104 -4.83 -13.81 -0.26
CA ALA A 104 -5.53 -13.02 0.74
C ALA A 104 -5.88 -13.84 2.00
N HIS A 105 -6.33 -15.09 1.81
CA HIS A 105 -6.59 -16.01 2.92
C HIS A 105 -5.33 -16.27 3.75
N THR A 106 -4.18 -16.51 3.09
CA THR A 106 -2.89 -16.68 3.75
C THR A 106 -2.53 -15.44 4.57
N ILE A 107 -2.61 -14.23 4.00
CA ILE A 107 -2.31 -12.97 4.71
C ILE A 107 -3.25 -12.79 5.92
N TYR A 108 -4.55 -13.05 5.77
CA TYR A 108 -5.49 -12.91 6.89
C TYR A 108 -5.29 -13.95 7.99
N THR A 109 -4.81 -15.14 7.66
CA THR A 109 -4.43 -16.17 8.63
C THR A 109 -3.21 -15.72 9.43
N ILE A 110 -2.16 -15.21 8.74
CA ILE A 110 -0.97 -14.64 9.38
C ILE A 110 -1.36 -13.51 10.34
N LEU A 111 -2.12 -12.52 9.86
CA LEU A 111 -2.55 -11.39 10.69
C LEU A 111 -3.42 -11.81 11.87
N GLY A 112 -4.29 -12.82 11.69
CA GLY A 112 -5.17 -13.34 12.72
C GLY A 112 -4.45 -14.09 13.86
N ALA A 113 -3.26 -14.62 13.60
CA ALA A 113 -2.42 -15.29 14.59
C ALA A 113 -1.54 -14.33 15.41
N ARG A 114 -1.47 -13.04 15.04
CA ARG A 114 -0.60 -12.05 15.70
C ARG A 114 -1.25 -11.43 16.92
N ILE A 115 -0.49 -11.33 17.99
CA ILE A 115 -0.88 -10.67 19.25
C ILE A 115 -0.06 -9.39 19.50
N ASP A 116 0.95 -9.14 18.70
CA ASP A 116 1.96 -8.09 18.84
C ASP A 116 1.73 -6.90 17.86
N LEU A 117 0.57 -6.85 17.20
CA LEU A 117 0.26 -5.75 16.29
C LEU A 117 -0.01 -4.46 17.06
N PRO A 118 0.50 -3.30 16.60
CA PRO A 118 0.10 -2.00 17.13
C PRO A 118 -1.44 -1.86 17.13
N PRO A 119 -2.07 -1.34 18.22
CA PRO A 119 -3.54 -1.32 18.34
C PRO A 119 -4.27 -0.70 17.15
N ALA A 120 -3.74 0.40 16.59
CA ALA A 120 -4.31 1.04 15.42
C ALA A 120 -4.28 0.11 14.18
N PHE A 121 -3.16 -0.60 13.96
CA PHE A 121 -3.07 -1.56 12.86
C PHE A 121 -3.90 -2.82 13.12
N ALA A 122 -3.96 -3.32 14.35
CA ALA A 122 -4.79 -4.47 14.72
C ALA A 122 -6.28 -4.24 14.34
N HIS A 123 -6.79 -3.03 14.57
CA HIS A 123 -8.14 -2.66 14.15
C HIS A 123 -8.30 -2.68 12.62
N VAL A 124 -7.33 -2.14 11.89
CA VAL A 124 -7.34 -2.16 10.42
C VAL A 124 -7.25 -3.60 9.89
N ALA A 125 -6.35 -4.43 10.44
CA ALA A 125 -6.19 -5.83 10.05
C ALA A 125 -7.47 -6.65 10.27
N ALA A 126 -8.18 -6.42 11.38
CA ALA A 126 -9.47 -7.05 11.64
C ALA A 126 -10.51 -6.68 10.58
N ARG A 127 -10.61 -5.40 10.21
CA ARG A 127 -11.52 -4.93 9.16
C ARG A 127 -11.13 -5.41 7.76
N MET A 128 -9.84 -5.47 7.46
CA MET A 128 -9.35 -6.05 6.19
C MET A 128 -9.83 -7.48 6.02
N ARG A 129 -9.75 -8.29 7.09
CA ARG A 129 -10.22 -9.68 7.11
C ARG A 129 -11.74 -9.76 7.01
N GLU A 130 -12.47 -9.00 7.82
CA GLU A 130 -13.94 -8.98 7.86
C GLU A 130 -14.56 -8.69 6.49
N HIS A 131 -13.97 -7.73 5.76
CA HIS A 131 -14.48 -7.29 4.47
C HIS A 131 -13.77 -7.92 3.28
N ASN A 132 -12.86 -8.86 3.52
CA ASN A 132 -12.00 -9.46 2.49
C ASN A 132 -11.39 -8.39 1.56
N LEU A 133 -10.81 -7.34 2.15
CA LEU A 133 -10.46 -6.10 1.48
C LEU A 133 -9.52 -6.30 0.29
N LEU A 134 -8.52 -7.19 0.41
CA LEU A 134 -7.54 -7.44 -0.66
C LEU A 134 -8.22 -7.96 -1.94
N VAL A 135 -9.21 -8.85 -1.80
CA VAL A 135 -10.02 -9.34 -2.93
C VAL A 135 -11.02 -8.27 -3.37
N ALA A 136 -11.63 -7.57 -2.42
CA ALA A 136 -12.62 -6.55 -2.70
C ALA A 136 -12.07 -5.37 -3.53
N TYR A 137 -10.76 -5.14 -3.53
CA TYR A 137 -10.11 -4.15 -4.39
C TYR A 137 -10.29 -4.40 -5.90
N THR A 138 -10.70 -5.60 -6.31
CA THR A 138 -11.10 -5.87 -7.71
C THR A 138 -12.29 -5.02 -8.17
N HIS A 139 -13.08 -4.46 -7.24
CA HIS A 139 -14.28 -3.68 -7.51
C HIS A 139 -14.07 -2.19 -7.27
N THR A 140 -14.42 -1.36 -8.24
CA THR A 140 -14.31 0.12 -8.14
C THR A 140 -15.15 0.69 -7.00
N GLN A 141 -16.27 0.04 -6.63
CA GLN A 141 -17.10 0.42 -5.48
C GLN A 141 -16.35 0.32 -4.14
N THR A 142 -15.37 -0.57 -4.03
CA THR A 142 -14.51 -0.66 -2.85
C THR A 142 -13.57 0.53 -2.77
N ILE A 143 -13.01 0.96 -3.91
CA ILE A 143 -12.17 2.15 -4.00
C ILE A 143 -12.97 3.41 -3.66
N GLU A 144 -14.19 3.53 -4.18
CA GLU A 144 -15.09 4.65 -3.85
C GLU A 144 -15.37 4.73 -2.35
N ARG A 145 -15.72 3.58 -1.73
CA ARG A 145 -15.93 3.52 -0.28
C ARG A 145 -14.69 3.90 0.51
N ALA A 146 -13.50 3.46 0.09
CA ALA A 146 -12.24 3.82 0.73
C ALA A 146 -11.97 5.33 0.64
N LEU A 147 -12.12 5.93 -0.54
CA LEU A 147 -11.96 7.38 -0.73
C LEU A 147 -12.94 8.19 0.14
N ASN A 148 -14.21 7.80 0.14
CA ASN A 148 -15.23 8.45 0.94
C ASN A 148 -14.96 8.30 2.45
N HIS A 149 -14.51 7.12 2.89
CA HIS A 149 -14.12 6.90 4.28
C HIS A 149 -12.93 7.77 4.71
N ILE A 150 -11.88 7.87 3.88
CA ILE A 150 -10.75 8.75 4.13
C ILE A 150 -11.22 10.21 4.18
N SER A 151 -12.12 10.60 3.26
CA SER A 151 -12.69 11.95 3.23
C SER A 151 -13.38 12.31 4.55
N THR A 152 -14.16 11.41 5.13
CA THR A 152 -14.92 11.68 6.37
C THR A 152 -14.04 11.69 7.63
N ARG A 153 -12.87 11.01 7.60
CA ARG A 153 -11.95 10.94 8.74
C ARG A 153 -10.86 12.02 8.73
N ALA A 154 -10.66 12.68 7.60
CA ALA A 154 -9.67 13.76 7.51
C ALA A 154 -10.08 14.95 8.38
N ARG A 155 -9.11 15.49 9.14
CA ARG A 155 -9.34 16.64 10.06
C ARG A 155 -9.74 17.94 9.36
N ALA A 156 -9.39 18.07 8.08
CA ALA A 156 -9.70 19.26 7.27
C ALA A 156 -10.61 18.88 6.10
N PRO A 157 -11.43 19.83 5.60
CA PRO A 157 -12.17 19.62 4.35
C PRO A 157 -11.23 19.18 3.23
N ASN A 158 -11.65 18.17 2.47
CA ASN A 158 -10.85 17.60 1.40
C ASN A 158 -11.74 17.14 0.24
N PRO A 159 -11.19 17.03 -0.98
CA PRO A 159 -11.97 16.75 -2.18
C PRO A 159 -12.17 15.24 -2.45
N LEU A 160 -11.84 14.32 -1.53
CA LEU A 160 -11.84 12.89 -1.83
C LEU A 160 -13.24 12.29 -2.00
N HIS A 161 -14.28 12.94 -1.46
CA HIS A 161 -15.65 12.48 -1.68
C HIS A 161 -16.00 12.54 -3.18
N GLY A 162 -16.42 11.42 -3.75
CA GLY A 162 -16.72 11.31 -5.19
C GLY A 162 -15.49 11.27 -6.11
N ALA A 163 -14.27 11.24 -5.58
CA ALA A 163 -13.04 11.21 -6.37
C ALA A 163 -12.86 9.93 -7.21
N ILE A 164 -13.74 8.95 -7.08
CA ILE A 164 -13.82 7.78 -7.98
C ILE A 164 -13.99 8.17 -9.45
N THR A 165 -14.58 9.35 -9.72
CA THR A 165 -14.75 9.88 -11.08
C THR A 165 -13.41 10.05 -11.80
N GLU A 166 -12.33 10.35 -11.09
CA GLU A 166 -11.00 10.45 -11.68
C GLU A 166 -10.46 9.09 -12.12
N LEU A 167 -10.71 8.02 -11.33
CA LEU A 167 -10.41 6.65 -11.76
C LEU A 167 -11.14 6.31 -13.05
N LEU A 168 -12.45 6.54 -13.08
CA LEU A 168 -13.30 6.18 -14.23
C LEU A 168 -12.93 6.96 -15.48
N ARG A 169 -12.62 8.25 -15.34
CA ARG A 169 -12.21 9.13 -16.45
C ARG A 169 -10.88 8.71 -17.08
N ASN A 170 -9.93 8.30 -16.26
CA ASN A 170 -8.55 7.99 -16.67
C ASN A 170 -8.25 6.48 -16.64
N TYR A 171 -9.28 5.62 -16.63
CA TYR A 171 -9.18 4.21 -16.29
C TYR A 171 -8.08 3.47 -17.06
N THR A 172 -8.16 3.47 -18.39
CA THR A 172 -7.22 2.74 -19.26
C THR A 172 -5.78 3.24 -19.11
N GLN A 173 -5.60 4.56 -18.97
CA GLN A 173 -4.27 5.15 -18.84
C GLN A 173 -3.65 4.84 -17.47
N LEU A 174 -4.45 4.88 -16.40
CA LEU A 174 -4.01 4.53 -15.05
C LEU A 174 -3.74 3.03 -14.92
N GLU A 175 -4.54 2.19 -15.56
CA GLU A 175 -4.34 0.74 -15.64
C GLU A 175 -3.00 0.42 -16.30
N GLN A 176 -2.71 1.01 -17.45
CA GLN A 176 -1.44 0.80 -18.15
C GLN A 176 -0.25 1.32 -17.35
N ASP A 177 -0.40 2.49 -16.71
CA ASP A 177 0.65 3.04 -15.84
C ASP A 177 0.89 2.09 -14.64
N CYS A 178 -0.15 1.55 -14.01
CA CYS A 178 -0.03 0.61 -12.91
C CYS A 178 0.70 -0.68 -13.34
N ILE A 179 0.31 -1.29 -14.45
CA ILE A 179 0.96 -2.51 -14.98
C ILE A 179 2.46 -2.26 -15.23
N ASN A 180 2.79 -1.12 -15.83
CA ASN A 180 4.19 -0.75 -16.08
C ASN A 180 4.94 -0.48 -14.77
N PHE A 181 4.27 0.16 -13.79
CA PHE A 181 4.84 0.41 -12.46
C PHE A 181 5.14 -0.90 -11.73
N ILE A 182 4.20 -1.86 -11.71
CA ILE A 182 4.41 -3.15 -11.06
C ILE A 182 5.61 -3.87 -11.67
N LYS A 183 5.69 -3.97 -13.00
CA LYS A 183 6.83 -4.60 -13.68
C LYS A 183 8.17 -3.94 -13.33
N ALA A 184 8.20 -2.61 -13.34
CA ALA A 184 9.41 -1.87 -12.99
C ALA A 184 9.78 -2.04 -11.50
N SER A 185 8.80 -2.09 -10.61
CA SER A 185 9.00 -2.29 -9.18
C SER A 185 9.49 -3.70 -8.86
N MET A 186 8.94 -4.74 -9.48
CA MET A 186 9.41 -6.12 -9.34
C MET A 186 10.87 -6.26 -9.81
N ALA A 187 11.20 -5.74 -10.99
CA ALA A 187 12.56 -5.74 -11.49
C ALA A 187 13.52 -4.90 -10.61
N TRP A 188 13.00 -3.89 -9.92
CA TRP A 188 13.78 -3.11 -8.95
C TRP A 188 14.01 -3.91 -7.66
N THR A 189 12.97 -4.60 -7.11
CA THR A 189 13.11 -5.42 -5.90
C THR A 189 14.11 -6.56 -6.09
N GLU A 190 14.10 -7.24 -7.25
CA GLU A 190 15.06 -8.30 -7.58
C GLU A 190 16.51 -7.84 -7.56
N ARG A 191 16.77 -6.58 -7.86
CA ARG A 191 18.14 -6.00 -7.87
C ARG A 191 18.59 -5.46 -6.53
N GLN A 192 17.70 -5.43 -5.51
CA GLN A 192 18.11 -4.97 -4.20
C GLN A 192 18.94 -6.05 -3.50
N PRO A 193 20.19 -5.76 -3.07
CA PRO A 193 20.89 -6.63 -2.16
C PRO A 193 20.02 -6.79 -0.91
N LEU A 194 19.99 -8.02 -0.39
CA LEU A 194 19.17 -8.41 0.77
C LEU A 194 18.88 -7.20 1.67
N TRP A 195 17.63 -6.90 1.87
CA TRP A 195 17.06 -5.71 2.55
C TRP A 195 17.74 -5.35 3.90
N ASN A 196 18.66 -6.22 4.38
CA ASN A 196 19.35 -6.13 5.67
C ASN A 196 20.44 -5.04 5.75
N ASN A 197 21.01 -4.56 4.62
CA ASN A 197 22.26 -3.79 4.63
C ASN A 197 22.13 -2.33 4.14
N ALA A 198 20.93 -1.85 3.86
CA ALA A 198 20.75 -0.46 3.44
C ALA A 198 20.44 0.43 4.66
N PRO A 199 21.02 1.65 4.73
CA PRO A 199 20.64 2.63 5.76
C PRO A 199 19.14 2.96 5.65
N ASP A 200 18.50 3.28 6.79
CA ASP A 200 17.13 3.76 6.81
C ASP A 200 17.02 5.05 5.98
N GLU A 201 16.24 4.99 4.90
CA GLU A 201 15.84 6.21 4.22
C GLU A 201 14.81 6.94 5.13
N GLU A 202 15.05 8.24 5.40
CA GLU A 202 14.08 9.05 6.14
C GLU A 202 12.72 9.02 5.45
N GLU A 203 11.64 8.88 6.25
CA GLU A 203 10.27 8.93 5.73
C GLU A 203 10.09 10.16 4.83
N PRO A 204 9.62 10.02 3.59
CA PRO A 204 9.25 11.18 2.79
C PRO A 204 8.12 11.95 3.50
N ARG A 205 8.37 13.21 3.81
CA ARG A 205 7.52 14.10 4.64
C ARG A 205 6.21 14.49 3.98
N THR A 206 5.39 13.59 3.41
CA THR A 206 4.13 14.04 2.79
C THR A 206 3.10 12.93 2.58
N LYS A 207 2.58 12.34 3.64
CA LYS A 207 1.20 11.83 3.60
C LYS A 207 0.37 12.68 4.56
N PRO A 208 -0.80 13.23 4.17
CA PRO A 208 -1.70 13.82 5.13
C PRO A 208 -2.06 12.73 6.15
N ILE A 209 -1.84 13.01 7.44
CA ILE A 209 -2.13 12.10 8.54
C ILE A 209 -3.63 11.85 8.50
N VAL A 210 -4.03 10.66 8.09
CA VAL A 210 -5.38 10.15 8.34
C VAL A 210 -5.36 9.75 9.81
N ALA A 211 -6.01 10.54 10.66
CA ALA A 211 -6.15 10.21 12.08
C ALA A 211 -6.96 8.90 12.21
N ASP A 212 -6.54 8.06 13.15
CA ASP A 212 -7.20 6.81 13.55
C ASP A 212 -8.67 7.01 13.94
#